data_6acb65d94cd4fcf53764c66a9e156551
#
_entry.id   6acb65d94cd4fcf53764c66a9e156551
#
_cell.length_a   1.000
_cell.length_b   1.000
_cell.length_c   1.000
_cell.angle_alpha   90.00
_cell.angle_beta   90.00
_cell.angle_gamma   90.00
#
_symmetry.space_group_name_H-M   'P 1'
#
loop_
_entity.id
_entity.type
_entity.pdbx_description
1 polymer ?
#
loop_
_entity_poly.entity_id
_entity_poly.type
_entity_poly.pdbx_seq_one_letter_code
_entity_poly.pdbx_strand_id
1 'polypeptide(L)'
;MKLGLVTAILEQYDYEKMIDTVSAMGFECVEVACWPAGKAERRYAGVSHIDVARVCTDDGYARHVLDYAAQHGVEISALAFYPNTMDGDLEKRAANIAHLETVIRASAKLGVNMVTTFIGRDQTKSVEDNLAIVAQVWPPIIALAEELGVKIAIENCPMLFGRDQWPGGQNLMTTPVIWHKVFDILPSPNLGINYDPSHFVWQMIDYIKPIYEFKDKIFHVHYKDIKLFQDKLERVGVMAYPLDFMSPKLPGLGDVDWGRFVSALTDIRYDGFTCIEVEDKAFEGSEAAVLDSLRLSKRYLEQFVI
;
A
#
# COMPACT_ATOMS: atom_id res chain seq x y z
N MET A 1 17.77 3.97 0.84
CA MET A 1 16.27 3.97 0.80
C MET A 1 15.80 5.37 0.44
N LYS A 2 14.77 5.51 -0.38
CA LYS A 2 14.17 6.82 -0.72
C LYS A 2 12.90 7.04 0.09
N LEU A 3 12.72 8.24 0.65
CA LEU A 3 11.54 8.59 1.43
C LEU A 3 10.53 9.35 0.57
N GLY A 4 9.33 8.83 0.51
CA GLY A 4 8.20 9.42 -0.22
C GLY A 4 6.89 9.36 0.56
N LEU A 5 5.80 9.47 -0.15
CA LEU A 5 4.45 9.38 0.41
C LEU A 5 3.47 8.67 -0.54
N VAL A 6 2.41 8.11 0.05
CA VAL A 6 1.24 7.62 -0.67
C VAL A 6 0.35 8.81 -1.00
N THR A 7 0.13 9.06 -2.30
CA THR A 7 -0.50 10.32 -2.74
C THR A 7 -1.99 10.41 -2.47
N ALA A 8 -2.65 9.31 -2.11
CA ALA A 8 -4.08 9.28 -1.83
C ALA A 8 -4.54 10.28 -0.74
N ILE A 9 -3.64 10.67 0.19
CA ILE A 9 -3.92 11.71 1.19
C ILE A 9 -4.11 13.11 0.59
N LEU A 10 -3.61 13.35 -0.61
CA LEU A 10 -3.72 14.60 -1.37
C LEU A 10 -4.88 14.54 -2.38
N GLU A 11 -5.99 13.93 -2.04
CA GLU A 11 -7.14 13.60 -2.89
C GLU A 11 -7.70 14.79 -3.69
N GLN A 12 -7.53 16.01 -3.20
CA GLN A 12 -8.04 17.23 -3.82
C GLN A 12 -7.07 17.88 -4.82
N TYR A 13 -5.86 17.30 -5.00
CA TYR A 13 -4.86 17.83 -5.91
C TYR A 13 -4.93 17.11 -7.26
N ASP A 14 -4.67 17.85 -8.34
CA ASP A 14 -4.28 17.24 -9.59
C ASP A 14 -2.83 16.74 -9.53
N TYR A 15 -2.39 16.10 -10.61
CA TYR A 15 -1.08 15.48 -10.67
C TYR A 15 0.05 16.50 -10.46
N GLU A 16 -0.03 17.64 -11.15
CA GLU A 16 0.99 18.67 -11.12
C GLU A 16 1.10 19.32 -9.73
N LYS A 17 -0.03 19.72 -9.14
CA LYS A 17 -0.04 20.30 -7.78
C LYS A 17 0.46 19.29 -6.74
N MET A 18 0.15 18.03 -6.92
CA MET A 18 0.64 16.96 -6.04
C MET A 18 2.17 16.85 -6.13
N ILE A 19 2.74 16.78 -7.34
CA ILE A 19 4.20 16.71 -7.55
C ILE A 19 4.90 17.97 -7.03
N ASP A 20 4.37 19.16 -7.31
CA ASP A 20 4.90 20.43 -6.80
C ASP A 20 4.98 20.44 -5.26
N THR A 21 3.91 19.98 -4.62
CA THR A 21 3.82 19.91 -3.15
C THR A 21 4.84 18.94 -2.57
N VAL A 22 4.94 17.75 -3.15
CA VAL A 22 5.88 16.70 -2.76
C VAL A 22 7.32 17.18 -2.88
N SER A 23 7.67 17.78 -4.04
CA SER A 23 8.97 18.36 -4.32
C SER A 23 9.31 19.51 -3.35
N ALA A 24 8.38 20.43 -3.13
CA ALA A 24 8.56 21.56 -2.21
C ALA A 24 8.77 21.11 -0.75
N MET A 25 8.23 19.95 -0.37
CA MET A 25 8.47 19.34 0.93
C MET A 25 9.79 18.55 1.00
N GLY A 26 10.48 18.37 -0.11
CA GLY A 26 11.74 17.64 -0.20
C GLY A 26 11.58 16.12 -0.06
N PHE A 27 10.47 15.56 -0.50
CA PHE A 27 10.33 14.12 -0.69
C PHE A 27 10.98 13.69 -2.00
N GLU A 28 11.50 12.46 -2.04
CA GLU A 28 12.25 11.93 -3.18
C GLU A 28 11.38 11.07 -4.10
N CYS A 29 10.27 10.54 -3.60
CA CYS A 29 9.40 9.66 -4.38
C CYS A 29 7.93 9.75 -3.96
N VAL A 30 7.09 9.18 -4.81
CA VAL A 30 5.64 9.03 -4.57
C VAL A 30 5.13 7.67 -4.98
N GLU A 31 4.25 7.11 -4.18
CA GLU A 31 3.36 6.04 -4.57
C GLU A 31 2.05 6.65 -5.05
N VAL A 32 1.80 6.58 -6.35
CA VAL A 32 0.74 7.35 -7.01
C VAL A 32 -0.58 6.60 -7.00
N ALA A 33 -1.61 7.20 -6.40
CA ALA A 33 -2.98 6.65 -6.42
C ALA A 33 -3.55 6.66 -7.83
N CYS A 34 -4.02 5.48 -8.27
CA CYS A 34 -4.51 5.21 -9.62
C CYS A 34 -5.87 4.49 -9.61
N TRP A 35 -6.80 4.92 -8.77
CA TRP A 35 -8.14 4.35 -8.73
C TRP A 35 -8.96 4.76 -9.96
N PRO A 36 -10.01 3.99 -10.32
CA PRO A 36 -11.02 4.52 -11.25
C PRO A 36 -11.56 5.84 -10.73
N ALA A 37 -11.59 6.87 -11.59
CA ALA A 37 -12.10 8.19 -11.20
C ALA A 37 -13.57 8.10 -10.77
N GLY A 38 -13.90 8.64 -9.59
CA GLY A 38 -15.25 8.63 -9.07
C GLY A 38 -15.32 8.86 -7.57
N LYS A 39 -16.54 9.03 -7.06
CA LYS A 39 -16.77 9.05 -5.61
C LYS A 39 -16.84 7.60 -5.12
N ALA A 40 -15.93 7.24 -4.22
CA ALA A 40 -15.99 5.97 -3.52
C ALA A 40 -16.57 6.15 -2.11
N GLU A 41 -17.20 5.09 -1.62
CA GLU A 41 -17.70 5.02 -0.24
C GLU A 41 -16.58 4.94 0.80
N ARG A 42 -15.34 4.78 0.34
CA ARG A 42 -14.16 4.53 1.17
C ARG A 42 -13.21 5.70 1.11
N ARG A 43 -12.60 6.01 2.24
CA ARG A 43 -11.47 6.92 2.31
C ARG A 43 -10.36 6.45 1.34
N TYR A 44 -9.83 7.39 0.58
CA TYR A 44 -8.80 7.19 -0.45
C TYR A 44 -9.20 6.36 -1.67
N ALA A 45 -10.25 5.59 -1.66
CA ALA A 45 -10.77 4.95 -2.86
C ALA A 45 -11.38 6.01 -3.78
N GLY A 46 -11.13 5.88 -5.09
CA GLY A 46 -11.56 6.88 -6.08
C GLY A 46 -10.59 8.04 -6.29
N VAL A 47 -9.49 8.12 -5.52
CA VAL A 47 -8.41 9.07 -5.79
C VAL A 47 -7.59 8.59 -6.98
N SER A 48 -7.45 9.45 -7.97
CA SER A 48 -6.63 9.17 -9.15
C SER A 48 -5.85 10.41 -9.54
N HIS A 49 -4.53 10.33 -9.43
CA HIS A 49 -3.64 11.38 -9.90
C HIS A 49 -3.14 11.12 -11.32
N ILE A 50 -3.22 9.87 -11.79
CA ILE A 50 -2.83 9.47 -13.15
C ILE A 50 -3.98 8.69 -13.79
N ASP A 51 -4.42 9.11 -14.98
CA ASP A 51 -5.34 8.34 -15.82
C ASP A 51 -4.57 7.19 -16.49
N VAL A 52 -4.61 6.01 -15.90
CA VAL A 52 -3.87 4.84 -16.38
C VAL A 52 -4.34 4.35 -17.74
N ALA A 53 -5.61 4.53 -18.09
CA ALA A 53 -6.12 4.17 -19.42
C ALA A 53 -5.56 5.11 -20.48
N ARG A 54 -5.49 6.40 -20.16
CA ARG A 54 -4.86 7.40 -21.03
C ARG A 54 -3.36 7.17 -21.15
N VAL A 55 -2.66 6.82 -20.05
CA VAL A 55 -1.24 6.43 -20.13
C VAL A 55 -1.05 5.33 -21.17
N CYS A 56 -1.90 4.29 -21.18
CA CYS A 56 -1.77 3.17 -22.11
C CYS A 56 -1.95 3.58 -23.58
N THR A 57 -2.70 4.64 -23.88
CA THR A 57 -3.11 5.00 -25.25
C THR A 57 -2.54 6.32 -25.78
N ASP A 58 -2.05 7.21 -24.91
CA ASP A 58 -1.52 8.54 -25.24
C ASP A 58 -0.05 8.67 -24.80
N ASP A 59 0.86 8.56 -25.79
CA ASP A 59 2.32 8.67 -25.53
C ASP A 59 2.72 10.08 -25.07
N GLY A 60 1.97 11.11 -25.46
CA GLY A 60 2.20 12.49 -25.03
C GLY A 60 1.90 12.65 -23.55
N TYR A 61 0.77 12.09 -23.10
CA TYR A 61 0.41 12.09 -21.69
C TYR A 61 1.36 11.26 -20.84
N ALA A 62 1.74 10.07 -21.30
CA ALA A 62 2.70 9.22 -20.59
C ALA A 62 4.05 9.94 -20.39
N ARG A 63 4.55 10.61 -21.43
CA ARG A 63 5.77 11.43 -21.32
C ARG A 63 5.60 12.61 -20.38
N HIS A 64 4.46 13.32 -20.44
CA HIS A 64 4.18 14.44 -19.54
C HIS A 64 4.25 13.99 -18.08
N VAL A 65 3.64 12.86 -17.73
CA VAL A 65 3.68 12.30 -16.36
C VAL A 65 5.13 12.09 -15.89
N LEU A 66 5.95 11.45 -16.72
CA LEU A 66 7.35 11.19 -16.35
C LEU A 66 8.20 12.45 -16.30
N ASP A 67 8.11 13.28 -17.33
CA ASP A 67 8.94 14.48 -17.47
C ASP A 67 8.64 15.48 -16.35
N TYR A 68 7.36 15.64 -15.97
CA TYR A 68 6.96 16.53 -14.90
C TYR A 68 7.54 16.12 -13.54
N ALA A 69 7.40 14.85 -13.17
CA ALA A 69 7.98 14.32 -11.95
C ALA A 69 9.52 14.46 -11.94
N ALA A 70 10.18 14.10 -13.05
CA ALA A 70 11.64 14.19 -13.18
C ALA A 70 12.15 15.63 -13.08
N GLN A 71 11.47 16.62 -13.69
CA GLN A 71 11.82 18.04 -13.60
C GLN A 71 11.76 18.58 -12.17
N HIS A 72 10.91 17.98 -11.33
CA HIS A 72 10.77 18.35 -9.92
C HIS A 72 11.61 17.48 -8.98
N GLY A 73 12.43 16.57 -9.51
CA GLY A 73 13.28 15.67 -8.73
C GLY A 73 12.51 14.61 -7.94
N VAL A 74 11.29 14.27 -8.36
CA VAL A 74 10.43 13.27 -7.73
C VAL A 74 10.38 12.01 -8.59
N GLU A 75 10.60 10.85 -7.98
CA GLU A 75 10.49 9.56 -8.65
C GLU A 75 9.14 8.90 -8.34
N ILE A 76 8.53 8.25 -9.32
CA ILE A 76 7.32 7.45 -9.08
C ILE A 76 7.77 6.06 -8.62
N SER A 77 7.53 5.74 -7.36
CA SER A 77 7.95 4.47 -6.74
C SER A 77 7.04 3.32 -7.15
N ALA A 78 5.76 3.57 -7.28
CA ALA A 78 4.75 2.59 -7.68
C ALA A 78 3.47 3.27 -8.18
N LEU A 79 2.68 2.54 -8.95
CA LEU A 79 1.27 2.87 -9.19
C LEU A 79 0.41 2.07 -8.22
N ALA A 80 -0.43 2.78 -7.45
CA ALA A 80 -1.19 2.23 -6.34
C ALA A 80 -2.67 2.04 -6.69
N PHE A 81 -3.13 0.81 -6.59
CA PHE A 81 -4.55 0.47 -6.68
C PHE A 81 -4.86 -0.71 -5.77
N TYR A 82 -5.64 -0.49 -4.73
CA TYR A 82 -5.89 -1.46 -3.66
C TYR A 82 -7.33 -2.02 -3.68
N PRO A 83 -7.71 -2.78 -4.73
CA PRO A 83 -9.03 -3.37 -4.87
C PRO A 83 -9.14 -4.68 -4.10
N ASN A 84 -10.39 -5.17 -3.97
CA ASN A 84 -10.62 -6.56 -3.65
C ASN A 84 -10.77 -7.39 -4.95
N THR A 85 -9.67 -7.97 -5.44
CA THR A 85 -9.66 -8.83 -6.65
C THR A 85 -10.27 -10.20 -6.44
N MET A 86 -10.65 -10.54 -5.22
CA MET A 86 -11.30 -11.81 -4.87
C MET A 86 -12.69 -11.60 -4.25
N ASP A 87 -13.31 -10.44 -4.50
CA ASP A 87 -14.66 -10.14 -4.04
C ASP A 87 -15.64 -11.27 -4.38
N GLY A 88 -16.55 -11.60 -3.46
CA GLY A 88 -17.60 -12.59 -3.68
C GLY A 88 -18.61 -12.17 -4.78
N ASP A 89 -18.74 -10.87 -5.02
CA ASP A 89 -19.44 -10.30 -6.17
C ASP A 89 -18.56 -10.42 -7.42
N LEU A 90 -18.95 -11.31 -8.34
CA LEU A 90 -18.18 -11.61 -9.54
C LEU A 90 -18.05 -10.43 -10.52
N GLU A 91 -19.02 -9.52 -10.57
CA GLU A 91 -18.98 -8.33 -11.43
C GLU A 91 -17.96 -7.34 -10.89
N LYS A 92 -17.98 -7.08 -9.57
CA LYS A 92 -16.98 -6.25 -8.91
C LYS A 92 -15.57 -6.84 -9.03
N ARG A 93 -15.45 -8.16 -8.84
CA ARG A 93 -14.19 -8.89 -9.02
C ARG A 93 -13.63 -8.68 -10.41
N ALA A 94 -14.46 -8.89 -11.45
CA ALA A 94 -14.04 -8.73 -12.84
C ALA A 94 -13.63 -7.28 -13.16
N ALA A 95 -14.38 -6.29 -12.68
CA ALA A 95 -14.05 -4.88 -12.87
C ALA A 95 -12.73 -4.50 -12.16
N ASN A 96 -12.52 -4.99 -10.94
CA ASN A 96 -11.29 -4.74 -10.19
C ASN A 96 -10.07 -5.36 -10.89
N ILE A 97 -10.20 -6.59 -11.39
CA ILE A 97 -9.11 -7.26 -12.13
C ILE A 97 -8.79 -6.50 -13.41
N ALA A 98 -9.78 -6.14 -14.20
CA ALA A 98 -9.59 -5.41 -15.46
C ALA A 98 -8.87 -4.06 -15.25
N HIS A 99 -9.22 -3.33 -14.17
CA HIS A 99 -8.53 -2.09 -13.86
C HIS A 99 -7.10 -2.35 -13.35
N LEU A 100 -6.87 -3.36 -12.51
CA LEU A 100 -5.53 -3.75 -12.05
C LEU A 100 -4.62 -4.11 -13.24
N GLU A 101 -5.12 -4.87 -14.21
CA GLU A 101 -4.37 -5.17 -15.44
C GLU A 101 -4.01 -3.89 -16.22
N THR A 102 -4.92 -2.89 -16.25
CA THR A 102 -4.64 -1.58 -16.87
C THR A 102 -3.54 -0.84 -16.10
N VAL A 103 -3.57 -0.87 -14.77
CA VAL A 103 -2.52 -0.28 -13.93
C VAL A 103 -1.16 -0.95 -14.19
N ILE A 104 -1.12 -2.29 -14.31
CA ILE A 104 0.10 -3.05 -14.64
C ILE A 104 0.65 -2.60 -16.00
N ARG A 105 -0.19 -2.50 -17.04
CA ARG A 105 0.22 -2.02 -18.37
C ARG A 105 0.72 -0.59 -18.35
N ALA A 106 0.05 0.30 -17.61
CA ALA A 106 0.47 1.69 -17.45
C ALA A 106 1.82 1.77 -16.72
N SER A 107 2.03 0.97 -15.68
CA SER A 107 3.29 0.91 -14.94
C SER A 107 4.46 0.49 -15.84
N ALA A 108 4.25 -0.52 -16.69
CA ALA A 108 5.25 -0.93 -17.69
C ALA A 108 5.54 0.19 -18.69
N LYS A 109 4.49 0.83 -19.23
CA LYS A 109 4.63 1.91 -20.22
C LYS A 109 5.37 3.14 -19.67
N LEU A 110 5.17 3.46 -18.39
CA LEU A 110 5.88 4.51 -17.68
C LEU A 110 7.31 4.09 -17.26
N GLY A 111 7.67 2.82 -17.36
CA GLY A 111 8.96 2.33 -16.87
C GLY A 111 9.08 2.34 -15.35
N VAL A 112 7.98 2.54 -14.63
CA VAL A 112 7.91 2.46 -13.16
C VAL A 112 8.13 1.02 -12.69
N ASN A 113 7.52 0.06 -13.41
CA ASN A 113 7.67 -1.38 -13.22
C ASN A 113 7.33 -1.87 -11.79
N MET A 114 6.49 -1.14 -11.07
CA MET A 114 6.00 -1.49 -9.74
C MET A 114 4.53 -1.13 -9.61
N VAL A 115 3.74 -2.08 -9.11
CA VAL A 115 2.34 -1.87 -8.72
C VAL A 115 2.16 -2.31 -7.27
N THR A 116 1.57 -1.46 -6.44
CA THR A 116 1.19 -1.77 -5.08
C THR A 116 -0.32 -2.03 -5.02
N THR A 117 -0.73 -3.11 -4.36
CA THR A 117 -2.11 -3.56 -4.40
C THR A 117 -2.46 -4.51 -3.24
N PHE A 118 -3.71 -4.98 -3.19
CA PHE A 118 -4.15 -6.11 -2.35
C PHE A 118 -4.33 -7.36 -3.18
N ILE A 119 -4.13 -8.53 -2.54
CA ILE A 119 -4.48 -9.81 -3.17
C ILE A 119 -6.00 -10.04 -3.17
N GLY A 120 -6.70 -9.37 -2.28
CA GLY A 120 -8.14 -9.53 -2.09
C GLY A 120 -8.52 -10.66 -1.14
N ARG A 121 -9.81 -10.77 -0.84
CA ARG A 121 -10.42 -11.85 -0.05
C ARG A 121 -11.93 -11.87 -0.22
N ASP A 122 -12.51 -13.04 -0.41
CA ASP A 122 -13.92 -13.28 -0.14
C ASP A 122 -14.08 -13.48 1.37
N GLN A 123 -14.54 -12.45 2.06
CA GLN A 123 -14.65 -12.43 3.53
C GLN A 123 -15.69 -13.39 4.09
N THR A 124 -16.54 -13.99 3.24
CA THR A 124 -17.53 -14.98 3.63
C THR A 124 -16.95 -16.41 3.67
N LYS A 125 -15.70 -16.58 3.19
CA LYS A 125 -15.03 -17.87 3.06
C LYS A 125 -13.87 -18.03 4.05
N SER A 126 -13.51 -19.27 4.29
CA SER A 126 -12.32 -19.63 5.07
C SER A 126 -11.02 -19.15 4.41
N VAL A 127 -9.91 -19.18 5.14
CA VAL A 127 -8.58 -18.89 4.58
C VAL A 127 -8.23 -19.94 3.50
N GLU A 128 -8.51 -21.20 3.74
CA GLU A 128 -8.24 -22.30 2.82
C GLU A 128 -9.03 -22.17 1.51
N ASP A 129 -10.31 -21.81 1.59
CA ASP A 129 -11.14 -21.54 0.41
C ASP A 129 -10.62 -20.32 -0.37
N ASN A 130 -10.19 -19.29 0.33
CA ASN A 130 -9.58 -18.11 -0.31
C ASN A 130 -8.25 -18.45 -0.99
N LEU A 131 -7.42 -19.32 -0.42
CA LEU A 131 -6.20 -19.80 -1.09
C LEU A 131 -6.52 -20.57 -2.39
N ALA A 132 -7.62 -21.33 -2.41
CA ALA A 132 -8.10 -21.96 -3.63
C ALA A 132 -8.58 -20.91 -4.68
N ILE A 133 -9.15 -19.79 -4.25
CA ILE A 133 -9.51 -18.67 -5.14
C ILE A 133 -8.24 -17.97 -5.67
N VAL A 134 -7.21 -17.77 -4.83
CA VAL A 134 -5.91 -17.24 -5.27
C VAL A 134 -5.36 -18.08 -6.43
N ALA A 135 -5.37 -19.41 -6.30
CA ALA A 135 -4.88 -20.32 -7.34
C ALA A 135 -5.66 -20.23 -8.66
N GLN A 136 -6.89 -19.70 -8.66
CA GLN A 136 -7.73 -19.55 -9.84
C GLN A 136 -7.64 -18.15 -10.45
N VAL A 137 -7.59 -17.11 -9.62
CA VAL A 137 -7.72 -15.71 -10.03
C VAL A 137 -6.37 -15.08 -10.38
N TRP A 138 -5.34 -15.35 -9.58
CA TRP A 138 -4.09 -14.62 -9.66
C TRP A 138 -3.09 -15.08 -10.74
N PRO A 139 -3.05 -16.36 -11.20
CA PRO A 139 -2.07 -16.77 -12.21
C PRO A 139 -2.08 -15.91 -13.50
N PRO A 140 -3.22 -15.53 -14.09
CA PRO A 140 -3.22 -14.64 -15.28
C PRO A 140 -2.66 -13.25 -14.99
N ILE A 141 -2.94 -12.68 -13.79
CA ILE A 141 -2.44 -11.35 -13.37
C ILE A 141 -0.92 -11.41 -13.22
N ILE A 142 -0.39 -12.47 -12.60
CA ILE A 142 1.05 -12.67 -12.45
C ILE A 142 1.72 -12.88 -13.81
N ALA A 143 1.14 -13.69 -14.70
CA ALA A 143 1.66 -13.91 -16.04
C ALA A 143 1.76 -12.58 -16.83
N LEU A 144 0.77 -11.70 -16.73
CA LEU A 144 0.81 -10.36 -17.33
C LEU A 144 1.94 -9.51 -16.74
N ALA A 145 2.11 -9.53 -15.42
CA ALA A 145 3.16 -8.78 -14.74
C ALA A 145 4.57 -9.30 -15.13
N GLU A 146 4.75 -10.61 -15.26
CA GLU A 146 6.00 -11.22 -15.73
C GLU A 146 6.31 -10.86 -17.19
N GLU A 147 5.31 -10.96 -18.07
CA GLU A 147 5.43 -10.60 -19.48
C GLU A 147 5.91 -9.14 -19.65
N LEU A 148 5.40 -8.24 -18.83
CA LEU A 148 5.69 -6.81 -18.89
C LEU A 148 6.87 -6.39 -18.00
N GLY A 149 7.45 -7.28 -17.23
CA GLY A 149 8.56 -6.97 -16.32
C GLY A 149 8.14 -6.10 -15.12
N VAL A 150 6.86 -6.15 -14.72
CA VAL A 150 6.31 -5.37 -13.60
C VAL A 150 6.31 -6.20 -12.33
N LYS A 151 6.78 -5.64 -11.24
CA LYS A 151 6.66 -6.23 -9.90
C LYS A 151 5.31 -5.85 -9.27
N ILE A 152 4.71 -6.80 -8.57
CA ILE A 152 3.49 -6.60 -7.79
C ILE A 152 3.82 -6.73 -6.32
N ALA A 153 3.62 -5.67 -5.56
CA ALA A 153 3.84 -5.64 -4.11
C ALA A 153 2.50 -5.63 -3.36
N ILE A 154 2.18 -6.74 -2.71
CA ILE A 154 0.95 -6.88 -1.93
C ILE A 154 1.14 -6.29 -0.54
N GLU A 155 0.30 -5.34 -0.17
CA GLU A 155 0.30 -4.80 1.19
C GLU A 155 -0.32 -5.78 2.19
N ASN A 156 0.22 -5.83 3.40
CA ASN A 156 -0.26 -6.72 4.47
C ASN A 156 -1.40 -6.14 5.32
N CYS A 157 -2.07 -5.11 4.85
CA CYS A 157 -3.27 -4.56 5.48
C CYS A 157 -4.43 -5.56 5.43
N PRO A 158 -5.09 -5.91 6.55
CA PRO A 158 -6.30 -6.76 6.53
C PRO A 158 -7.51 -6.10 5.84
N MET A 159 -7.51 -4.79 5.70
CA MET A 159 -8.51 -3.98 5.05
C MET A 159 -9.91 -4.16 5.65
N LEU A 160 -10.07 -3.62 6.86
CA LEU A 160 -11.32 -3.61 7.62
C LEU A 160 -11.98 -2.24 7.47
N PHE A 161 -13.12 -2.19 6.79
CA PHE A 161 -13.88 -0.94 6.60
C PHE A 161 -15.02 -0.75 7.58
N GLY A 162 -15.48 -1.82 8.22
CA GLY A 162 -16.58 -1.80 9.15
C GLY A 162 -16.58 -3.02 10.09
N ARG A 163 -17.38 -2.94 11.13
CA ARG A 163 -17.49 -3.99 12.15
C ARG A 163 -18.01 -5.32 11.58
N ASP A 164 -18.85 -5.24 10.56
CA ASP A 164 -19.43 -6.38 9.85
C ASP A 164 -18.37 -7.17 9.05
N GLN A 165 -17.21 -6.59 8.80
CA GLN A 165 -16.10 -7.24 8.08
C GLN A 165 -15.10 -7.91 9.01
N TRP A 166 -15.22 -7.71 10.31
CA TRP A 166 -14.38 -8.38 11.29
C TRP A 166 -14.89 -9.81 11.56
N PRO A 167 -14.01 -10.86 11.63
CA PRO A 167 -12.52 -10.80 11.51
C PRO A 167 -11.99 -11.00 10.08
N GLY A 168 -12.83 -11.08 9.07
CA GLY A 168 -12.45 -11.47 7.72
C GLY A 168 -11.57 -10.44 6.99
N GLY A 169 -12.03 -9.19 6.92
CA GLY A 169 -11.39 -8.17 6.08
C GLY A 169 -11.51 -8.44 4.58
N GLN A 170 -10.90 -7.59 3.76
CA GLN A 170 -10.97 -7.70 2.30
C GLN A 170 -9.60 -7.99 1.65
N ASN A 171 -8.60 -8.34 2.45
CA ASN A 171 -7.29 -8.74 1.96
C ASN A 171 -6.78 -9.97 2.73
N LEU A 172 -6.25 -10.95 2.00
CA LEU A 172 -5.85 -12.24 2.57
C LEU A 172 -4.41 -12.23 3.11
N MET A 173 -3.48 -11.50 2.49
CA MET A 173 -2.05 -11.54 2.83
C MET A 173 -1.70 -10.77 4.11
N THR A 174 -2.27 -11.15 5.24
CA THR A 174 -2.21 -10.41 6.50
C THR A 174 -1.20 -10.96 7.51
N THR A 175 -0.63 -12.13 7.28
CA THR A 175 0.32 -12.78 8.19
C THR A 175 1.42 -13.52 7.44
N PRO A 176 2.62 -13.69 8.04
CA PRO A 176 3.71 -14.47 7.44
C PRO A 176 3.31 -15.90 7.06
N VAL A 177 2.47 -16.55 7.85
CA VAL A 177 1.97 -17.89 7.56
C VAL A 177 1.17 -17.95 6.26
N ILE A 178 0.33 -16.92 6.02
CA ILE A 178 -0.43 -16.83 4.77
C ILE A 178 0.50 -16.45 3.61
N TRP A 179 1.50 -15.61 3.85
CA TRP A 179 2.48 -15.24 2.81
C TRP A 179 3.18 -16.45 2.22
N HIS A 180 3.66 -17.38 3.07
CA HIS A 180 4.24 -18.65 2.59
C HIS A 180 3.30 -19.40 1.67
N LYS A 181 2.05 -19.60 2.11
CA LYS A 181 1.04 -20.32 1.32
C LYS A 181 0.77 -19.65 -0.04
N VAL A 182 0.71 -18.31 -0.06
CA VAL A 182 0.48 -17.57 -1.30
C VAL A 182 1.69 -17.66 -2.23
N PHE A 183 2.92 -17.51 -1.71
CA PHE A 183 4.13 -17.66 -2.52
C PHE A 183 4.35 -19.09 -3.03
N ASP A 184 3.89 -20.11 -2.30
CA ASP A 184 3.89 -21.51 -2.77
C ASP A 184 2.88 -21.72 -3.92
N ILE A 185 1.72 -21.03 -3.88
CA ILE A 185 0.71 -21.08 -4.94
C ILE A 185 1.15 -20.28 -6.17
N LEU A 186 1.81 -19.13 -5.95
CA LEU A 186 2.23 -18.16 -6.97
C LEU A 186 3.76 -17.97 -6.90
N PRO A 187 4.57 -18.93 -7.35
CA PRO A 187 6.03 -18.91 -7.19
C PRO A 187 6.69 -17.99 -8.23
N SER A 188 6.32 -16.70 -8.21
CA SER A 188 6.81 -15.69 -9.13
C SER A 188 7.89 -14.81 -8.51
N PRO A 189 8.97 -14.45 -9.24
CA PRO A 189 9.90 -13.42 -8.81
C PRO A 189 9.30 -12.01 -8.87
N ASN A 190 8.18 -11.83 -9.57
CA ASN A 190 7.49 -10.55 -9.72
C ASN A 190 6.41 -10.32 -8.65
N LEU A 191 6.16 -11.30 -7.78
CA LEU A 191 5.24 -11.15 -6.64
C LEU A 191 6.03 -10.97 -5.34
N GLY A 192 5.71 -9.92 -4.60
CA GLY A 192 6.33 -9.59 -3.32
C GLY A 192 5.38 -8.84 -2.39
N ILE A 193 5.96 -8.14 -1.44
CA ILE A 193 5.27 -7.49 -0.33
C ILE A 193 5.52 -5.99 -0.37
N ASN A 194 4.46 -5.22 -0.21
CA ASN A 194 4.51 -3.85 0.28
C ASN A 194 4.36 -3.93 1.81
N TYR A 195 5.47 -3.75 2.53
CA TYR A 195 5.56 -4.07 3.95
C TYR A 195 5.11 -2.90 4.82
N ASP A 196 4.04 -3.08 5.57
CA ASP A 196 3.56 -2.13 6.59
C ASP A 196 3.66 -2.75 7.99
N PRO A 197 4.55 -2.25 8.87
CA PRO A 197 4.70 -2.79 10.22
C PRO A 197 3.49 -2.54 11.12
N SER A 198 2.72 -1.47 10.86
CA SER A 198 1.61 -1.07 11.74
C SER A 198 0.52 -2.13 11.86
N HIS A 199 0.27 -2.85 10.76
CA HIS A 199 -0.73 -3.92 10.75
C HIS A 199 -0.33 -5.13 11.60
N PHE A 200 0.96 -5.33 11.87
CA PHE A 200 1.42 -6.41 12.75
C PHE A 200 1.34 -6.01 14.22
N VAL A 201 1.57 -4.74 14.56
CA VAL A 201 1.51 -4.27 15.95
C VAL A 201 0.17 -4.59 16.60
N TRP A 202 -0.95 -4.22 15.96
CA TRP A 202 -2.27 -4.45 16.56
C TRP A 202 -2.72 -5.92 16.47
N GLN A 203 -2.15 -6.72 15.56
CA GLN A 203 -2.33 -8.17 15.51
C GLN A 203 -1.39 -8.92 16.46
N MET A 204 -0.53 -8.21 17.21
CA MET A 204 0.48 -8.80 18.12
C MET A 204 1.45 -9.73 17.40
N ILE A 205 1.72 -9.48 16.13
CA ILE A 205 2.70 -10.19 15.32
C ILE A 205 4.03 -9.44 15.40
N ASP A 206 5.15 -10.17 15.49
CA ASP A 206 6.49 -9.59 15.42
C ASP A 206 6.71 -9.00 14.01
N TYR A 207 6.94 -7.70 13.92
CA TYR A 207 7.14 -7.00 12.65
C TYR A 207 8.63 -6.87 12.26
N ILE A 208 9.53 -7.47 13.02
CA ILE A 208 10.97 -7.46 12.69
C ILE A 208 11.39 -8.78 12.04
N LYS A 209 11.01 -9.93 12.60
CA LYS A 209 11.41 -11.25 12.08
C LYS A 209 11.01 -11.47 10.60
N PRO A 210 9.80 -11.10 10.15
CA PRO A 210 9.42 -11.28 8.75
C PRO A 210 10.28 -10.49 7.76
N ILE A 211 10.95 -9.41 8.19
CA ILE A 211 11.88 -8.66 7.33
C ILE A 211 13.04 -9.57 6.89
N TYR A 212 13.62 -10.32 7.81
CA TYR A 212 14.71 -11.25 7.49
C TYR A 212 14.22 -12.48 6.73
N GLU A 213 13.04 -13.00 7.10
CA GLU A 213 12.45 -14.20 6.51
C GLU A 213 12.07 -13.99 5.04
N PHE A 214 11.49 -12.82 4.72
CA PHE A 214 11.01 -12.48 3.38
C PHE A 214 11.87 -11.42 2.68
N LYS A 215 13.15 -11.30 3.03
CA LYS A 215 14.05 -10.24 2.54
C LYS A 215 14.04 -10.05 1.01
N ASP A 216 13.94 -11.16 0.25
CA ASP A 216 13.94 -11.15 -1.21
C ASP A 216 12.54 -10.89 -1.82
N LYS A 217 11.54 -10.73 -0.96
CA LYS A 217 10.14 -10.46 -1.32
C LYS A 217 9.65 -9.08 -0.90
N ILE A 218 10.42 -8.31 -0.15
CA ILE A 218 10.05 -6.93 0.23
C ILE A 218 10.41 -6.02 -0.94
N PHE A 219 9.40 -5.57 -1.68
CA PHE A 219 9.59 -4.73 -2.86
C PHE A 219 9.32 -3.24 -2.57
N HIS A 220 8.45 -2.96 -1.63
CA HIS A 220 8.05 -1.62 -1.22
C HIS A 220 7.76 -1.60 0.28
N VAL A 221 7.78 -0.42 0.90
CA VAL A 221 7.55 -0.29 2.35
C VAL A 221 6.62 0.89 2.62
N HIS A 222 5.60 0.69 3.45
CA HIS A 222 4.81 1.76 4.01
C HIS A 222 5.29 2.14 5.41
N TYR A 223 5.39 3.44 5.64
CA TYR A 223 5.63 4.04 6.94
C TYR A 223 4.33 4.59 7.50
N LYS A 224 3.55 3.69 8.11
CA LYS A 224 2.36 3.97 8.89
C LYS A 224 2.56 3.50 10.32
N ASP A 225 2.11 4.28 11.28
CA ASP A 225 2.17 3.92 12.68
C ASP A 225 0.79 3.61 13.24
N ILE A 226 0.77 3.04 14.41
CA ILE A 226 -0.45 2.66 15.11
C ILE A 226 -0.22 2.73 16.62
N LYS A 227 -1.24 3.15 17.35
CA LYS A 227 -1.24 3.14 18.80
C LYS A 227 -2.22 2.11 19.33
N LEU A 228 -1.72 1.21 20.18
CA LEU A 228 -2.52 0.32 21.00
C LEU A 228 -2.93 1.04 22.30
N PHE A 229 -4.21 0.98 22.63
CA PHE A 229 -4.73 1.41 23.93
C PHE A 229 -4.85 0.18 24.80
N GLN A 230 -3.80 -0.11 25.59
CA GLN A 230 -3.72 -1.31 26.39
C GLN A 230 -4.87 -1.45 27.38
N ASP A 231 -5.28 -0.34 28.01
CA ASP A 231 -6.39 -0.27 28.92
C ASP A 231 -7.75 -0.65 28.27
N LYS A 232 -7.90 -0.30 26.97
CA LYS A 232 -9.08 -0.70 26.20
C LYS A 232 -9.00 -2.17 25.81
N LEU A 233 -7.84 -2.62 25.34
CA LEU A 233 -7.63 -4.02 24.95
C LEU A 233 -7.90 -4.98 26.11
N GLU A 234 -7.43 -4.65 27.31
CA GLU A 234 -7.68 -5.44 28.53
C GLU A 234 -9.18 -5.58 28.89
N ARG A 235 -10.01 -4.62 28.44
CA ARG A 235 -11.46 -4.63 28.71
C ARG A 235 -12.27 -5.34 27.64
N VAL A 236 -11.89 -5.17 26.36
CA VAL A 236 -12.67 -5.71 25.24
C VAL A 236 -12.10 -7.02 24.68
N GLY A 237 -10.80 -7.29 24.90
CA GLY A 237 -10.10 -8.47 24.43
C GLY A 237 -9.77 -8.44 22.92
N VAL A 238 -8.92 -9.36 22.51
CA VAL A 238 -8.40 -9.46 21.13
C VAL A 238 -9.47 -9.83 20.07
N MET A 239 -10.62 -10.33 20.50
CA MET A 239 -11.75 -10.67 19.61
C MET A 239 -12.63 -9.44 19.29
N ALA A 240 -12.41 -8.30 19.94
CA ALA A 240 -13.11 -7.07 19.62
C ALA A 240 -12.70 -6.52 18.26
N TYR A 241 -13.55 -5.67 17.69
CA TYR A 241 -13.19 -4.94 16.47
C TYR A 241 -11.94 -4.08 16.71
N PRO A 242 -10.89 -4.14 15.88
CA PRO A 242 -9.61 -3.54 16.20
C PRO A 242 -9.64 -2.05 16.55
N LEU A 243 -10.46 -1.25 15.87
CA LEU A 243 -10.60 0.18 16.20
C LEU A 243 -11.22 0.47 17.57
N ASP A 244 -11.67 -0.55 18.30
CA ASP A 244 -12.10 -0.37 19.69
C ASP A 244 -10.91 -0.25 20.65
N PHE A 245 -9.73 -0.79 20.27
CA PHE A 245 -8.53 -0.79 21.11
C PHE A 245 -7.27 -0.25 20.42
N MET A 246 -7.34 0.15 19.15
CA MET A 246 -6.22 0.74 18.42
C MET A 246 -6.63 1.97 17.63
N SER A 247 -5.66 2.77 17.23
CA SER A 247 -5.85 3.91 16.31
C SER A 247 -4.64 4.06 15.39
N PRO A 248 -4.83 4.22 14.07
CA PRO A 248 -3.76 4.64 13.18
C PRO A 248 -3.14 5.95 13.64
N LYS A 249 -1.81 6.08 13.45
CA LYS A 249 -1.01 7.23 13.85
C LYS A 249 0.02 7.60 12.79
N LEU A 250 0.47 8.84 12.85
CA LEU A 250 1.66 9.24 12.11
C LEU A 250 2.90 8.53 12.66
N PRO A 251 3.91 8.22 11.82
CA PRO A 251 5.18 7.69 12.26
C PRO A 251 5.77 8.48 13.43
N GLY A 252 6.09 7.75 14.51
CA GLY A 252 6.61 8.30 15.75
C GLY A 252 5.55 8.73 16.79
N LEU A 253 4.26 8.65 16.46
CA LEU A 253 3.17 8.91 17.41
C LEU A 253 2.45 7.63 17.86
N GLY A 254 2.91 6.47 17.42
CA GLY A 254 2.39 5.16 17.76
C GLY A 254 3.41 4.25 18.44
N ASP A 255 3.23 2.96 18.25
CA ASP A 255 3.97 1.91 18.97
C ASP A 255 4.97 1.14 18.06
N VAL A 256 5.18 1.58 16.82
CA VAL A 256 6.23 1.03 15.95
C VAL A 256 7.59 1.58 16.39
N ASP A 257 8.54 0.69 16.74
CA ASP A 257 9.93 1.05 16.97
C ASP A 257 10.65 1.24 15.63
N TRP A 258 10.62 2.46 15.12
CA TRP A 258 11.17 2.81 13.80
C TRP A 258 12.67 2.61 13.71
N GLY A 259 13.39 2.85 14.81
CA GLY A 259 14.84 2.59 14.87
C GLY A 259 15.15 1.12 14.63
N ARG A 260 14.45 0.21 15.31
CA ARG A 260 14.60 -1.24 15.10
C ARG A 260 14.12 -1.68 13.72
N PHE A 261 13.01 -1.11 13.25
CA PHE A 261 12.45 -1.44 11.94
C PHE A 261 13.42 -1.09 10.80
N VAL A 262 13.93 0.15 10.79
CA VAL A 262 14.87 0.59 9.75
C VAL A 262 16.22 -0.13 9.90
N SER A 263 16.69 -0.41 11.12
CA SER A 263 17.88 -1.24 11.33
C SER A 263 17.75 -2.61 10.66
N ALA A 264 16.59 -3.28 10.79
CA ALA A 264 16.35 -4.56 10.12
C ALA A 264 16.33 -4.43 8.59
N LEU A 265 15.76 -3.34 8.04
CA LEU A 265 15.82 -3.06 6.60
C LEU A 265 17.27 -2.86 6.12
N THR A 266 18.11 -2.17 6.91
CA THR A 266 19.53 -1.99 6.56
C THR A 266 20.32 -3.30 6.64
N ASP A 267 20.00 -4.18 7.61
CA ASP A 267 20.64 -5.50 7.72
C ASP A 267 20.41 -6.36 6.49
N ILE A 268 19.23 -6.30 5.90
CA ILE A 268 18.91 -7.01 4.64
C ILE A 268 19.34 -6.24 3.38
N ARG A 269 19.96 -5.07 3.55
CA ARG A 269 20.38 -4.15 2.47
C ARG A 269 19.23 -3.70 1.58
N TYR A 270 18.08 -3.44 2.18
CA TYR A 270 16.96 -2.86 1.45
C TYR A 270 17.33 -1.43 1.02
N ASP A 271 17.30 -1.17 -0.27
CA ASP A 271 17.62 0.13 -0.89
C ASP A 271 16.45 0.73 -1.71
N GLY A 272 15.28 0.11 -1.58
CA GLY A 272 14.07 0.50 -2.31
C GLY A 272 13.37 1.74 -1.77
N PHE A 273 12.10 1.85 -2.16
CA PHE A 273 11.24 2.98 -1.82
C PHE A 273 10.49 2.74 -0.51
N THR A 274 10.34 3.82 0.26
CA THR A 274 9.57 3.84 1.50
C THR A 274 8.61 5.01 1.45
N CYS A 275 7.30 4.77 1.62
CA CYS A 275 6.29 5.81 1.51
C CYS A 275 5.50 5.98 2.80
N ILE A 276 5.39 7.23 3.26
CA ILE A 276 4.53 7.58 4.39
C ILE A 276 3.08 7.38 3.97
N GLU A 277 2.33 6.61 4.74
CA GLU A 277 0.89 6.49 4.61
C GLU A 277 0.20 7.17 5.80
N VAL A 278 -0.59 8.21 5.50
CA VAL A 278 -1.26 9.01 6.53
C VAL A 278 -2.69 8.52 6.74
N GLU A 279 -2.98 8.00 7.93
CA GLU A 279 -4.33 7.60 8.34
C GLU A 279 -4.72 8.10 9.74
N ASP A 280 -3.99 9.08 10.28
CA ASP A 280 -4.26 9.65 11.61
C ASP A 280 -5.39 10.69 11.55
N LYS A 281 -6.54 10.35 12.14
CA LYS A 281 -7.72 11.22 12.18
C LYS A 281 -7.48 12.60 12.80
N ALA A 282 -6.44 12.75 13.61
CA ALA A 282 -6.10 14.05 14.19
C ALA A 282 -5.60 15.07 13.16
N PHE A 283 -5.16 14.56 12.00
CA PHE A 283 -4.59 15.36 10.91
C PHE A 283 -5.47 15.36 9.65
N GLU A 284 -6.72 14.93 9.78
CA GLU A 284 -7.72 15.00 8.71
C GLU A 284 -8.62 16.23 8.89
N GLY A 285 -9.35 16.58 7.85
CA GLY A 285 -10.39 17.62 7.92
C GLY A 285 -9.97 19.00 7.42
N SER A 286 -8.68 19.23 7.11
CA SER A 286 -8.23 20.43 6.39
C SER A 286 -6.93 20.18 5.63
N GLU A 287 -6.74 20.89 4.52
CA GLU A 287 -5.49 20.85 3.74
C GLU A 287 -4.26 21.15 4.62
N ALA A 288 -4.38 22.14 5.50
CA ALA A 288 -3.28 22.52 6.41
C ALA A 288 -2.89 21.35 7.34
N ALA A 289 -3.88 20.66 7.93
CA ALA A 289 -3.63 19.51 8.80
C ALA A 289 -2.96 18.34 8.02
N VAL A 290 -3.40 18.08 6.79
CA VAL A 290 -2.77 17.07 5.92
C VAL A 290 -1.32 17.44 5.64
N LEU A 291 -1.03 18.67 5.25
CA LEU A 291 0.34 19.11 4.99
C LEU A 291 1.22 19.07 6.24
N ASP A 292 0.66 19.39 7.42
CA ASP A 292 1.38 19.32 8.69
C ASP A 292 1.66 17.84 9.07
N SER A 293 0.76 16.91 8.76
CA SER A 293 1.01 15.48 8.96
C SER A 293 2.21 14.98 8.16
N LEU A 294 2.31 15.38 6.90
CA LEU A 294 3.43 15.03 6.02
C LEU A 294 4.75 15.63 6.51
N ARG A 295 4.75 16.91 6.91
CA ARG A 295 5.93 17.58 7.47
C ARG A 295 6.41 16.92 8.76
N LEU A 296 5.49 16.57 9.65
CA LEU A 296 5.81 15.95 10.93
C LEU A 296 6.38 14.54 10.72
N SER A 297 5.72 13.73 9.89
CA SER A 297 6.17 12.38 9.56
C SER A 297 7.55 12.38 8.90
N LYS A 298 7.77 13.27 7.92
CA LYS A 298 9.07 13.44 7.26
C LYS A 298 10.17 13.79 8.27
N ARG A 299 9.96 14.84 9.08
CA ARG A 299 10.93 15.28 10.09
C ARG A 299 11.31 14.16 11.07
N TYR A 300 10.37 13.29 11.40
CA TYR A 300 10.64 12.18 12.29
C TYR A 300 11.43 11.07 11.58
N LEU A 301 11.06 10.73 10.35
CA LEU A 301 11.64 9.59 9.64
C LEU A 301 12.98 9.90 8.95
N GLU A 302 13.25 11.15 8.55
CA GLU A 302 14.49 11.53 7.84
C GLU A 302 15.75 11.27 8.66
N GLN A 303 15.66 11.12 9.97
CA GLN A 303 16.78 10.72 10.82
C GLN A 303 17.20 9.24 10.64
N PHE A 304 16.34 8.42 10.03
CA PHE A 304 16.56 6.99 9.81
C PHE A 304 16.79 6.63 8.35
N VAL A 305 16.36 7.49 7.41
CA VAL A 305 16.39 7.23 5.97
C VAL A 305 17.42 8.16 5.33
N ILE A 306 18.44 7.55 4.73
CA ILE A 306 19.57 8.24 4.10
C ILE A 306 19.57 7.89 2.61
#